data_b84186fefe596c3c37355b0a147c8267
#
_entry.id   b84186fefe596c3c37355b0a147c8267
#
_cell.length_a   1.000
_cell.length_b   1.000
_cell.length_c   1.000
_cell.angle_alpha   90.00
_cell.angle_beta   90.00
_cell.angle_gamma   90.00
#
_symmetry.space_group_name_H-M   'P 1'
#
loop_
_entity.id
_entity.type
_entity.pdbx_description
1 polymer ?
#
loop_
_entity_poly.entity_id
_entity_poly.type
_entity_poly.pdbx_seq_one_letter_code
_entity_poly.pdbx_strand_id
1 'polypeptide(L)'
;MPKQKPHILLLSVGLVLLFGFTACVMAKTYIAYSKQLNRMAVIQTAFENMAFCRPYELSSEGFCLSPTTVLTDAEGKKSPLSEVVSAHGRTLVYRFSRMNCLPCIVMHFKLLKSILDDRAQMGLIILCDYHNARDLRILRNTYEVSCGLYSVDRLGIPIEDVNNPYFFILTQDMRCEGFFTAFKETSQQTENFLRALLEKL
;
A
#
# COMPACT_ATOMS: atom_id res chain seq x y z
N MET A 1 -12.27 -73.72 13.15
CA MET A 1 -12.03 -72.32 12.79
C MET A 1 -13.17 -71.84 11.86
N PRO A 2 -13.98 -70.86 12.24
CA PRO A 2 -15.09 -70.40 11.40
C PRO A 2 -14.51 -69.66 10.18
N LYS A 3 -14.78 -70.11 8.96
CA LYS A 3 -14.48 -69.37 7.72
C LYS A 3 -15.26 -68.06 7.74
N GLN A 4 -14.65 -66.92 8.03
CA GLN A 4 -15.25 -65.60 7.86
C GLN A 4 -15.72 -65.48 6.39
N LYS A 5 -16.99 -65.21 6.18
CA LYS A 5 -17.57 -65.10 4.87
C LYS A 5 -16.94 -63.87 4.14
N PRO A 6 -16.39 -64.04 2.92
CA PRO A 6 -15.64 -63.00 2.18
C PRO A 6 -16.42 -61.69 2.03
N HIS A 7 -17.74 -61.72 2.08
CA HIS A 7 -18.61 -60.55 1.99
C HIS A 7 -18.52 -59.60 3.15
N ILE A 8 -18.23 -60.09 4.41
CA ILE A 8 -18.07 -59.26 5.60
C ILE A 8 -16.77 -58.46 5.50
N LEU A 9 -15.69 -59.11 5.01
CA LEU A 9 -14.40 -58.44 4.85
C LEU A 9 -14.49 -57.30 3.76
N LEU A 10 -15.13 -57.57 2.64
CA LEU A 10 -15.36 -56.59 1.57
C LEU A 10 -16.19 -55.37 2.05
N LEU A 11 -17.23 -55.62 2.87
CA LEU A 11 -18.09 -54.58 3.41
C LEU A 11 -17.31 -53.70 4.43
N SER A 12 -16.50 -54.31 5.28
CA SER A 12 -15.70 -53.56 6.25
C SER A 12 -14.62 -52.70 5.58
N VAL A 13 -13.93 -53.20 4.56
CA VAL A 13 -12.94 -52.43 3.79
C VAL A 13 -13.64 -51.24 3.05
N GLY A 14 -14.81 -51.50 2.42
CA GLY A 14 -15.59 -50.45 1.76
C GLY A 14 -16.01 -49.34 2.72
N LEU A 15 -16.42 -49.72 3.94
CA LEU A 15 -16.81 -48.74 4.97
C LEU A 15 -15.63 -47.88 5.44
N VAL A 16 -14.45 -48.48 5.66
CA VAL A 16 -13.22 -47.76 6.05
C VAL A 16 -12.79 -46.78 4.95
N LEU A 17 -12.84 -47.21 3.67
CA LEU A 17 -12.51 -46.32 2.56
C LEU A 17 -13.48 -45.15 2.44
N LEU A 18 -14.78 -45.39 2.64
CA LEU A 18 -15.80 -44.35 2.62
C LEU A 18 -15.58 -43.33 3.75
N PHE A 19 -15.32 -43.77 4.98
CA PHE A 19 -15.00 -42.91 6.11
C PHE A 19 -13.71 -42.12 5.89
N GLY A 20 -12.67 -42.74 5.34
CA GLY A 20 -11.42 -42.07 4.99
C GLY A 20 -11.60 -40.99 3.94
N PHE A 21 -12.39 -41.28 2.89
CA PHE A 21 -12.73 -40.31 1.85
C PHE A 21 -13.54 -39.13 2.40
N THR A 22 -14.61 -39.39 3.16
CA THR A 22 -15.44 -38.32 3.77
C THR A 22 -14.63 -37.45 4.72
N ALA A 23 -13.79 -38.02 5.56
CA ALA A 23 -12.88 -37.28 6.44
C ALA A 23 -11.90 -36.39 5.67
N CYS A 24 -11.35 -36.91 4.57
CA CYS A 24 -10.45 -36.12 3.70
C CYS A 24 -11.18 -34.95 3.02
N VAL A 25 -12.38 -35.16 2.53
CA VAL A 25 -13.21 -34.09 1.94
C VAL A 25 -13.57 -33.05 2.99
N MET A 26 -14.01 -33.44 4.18
CA MET A 26 -14.33 -32.54 5.27
C MET A 26 -13.11 -31.71 5.69
N ALA A 27 -11.93 -32.32 5.81
CA ALA A 27 -10.71 -31.62 6.14
C ALA A 27 -10.35 -30.54 5.10
N LYS A 28 -10.43 -30.89 3.80
CA LYS A 28 -10.17 -29.94 2.70
C LYS A 28 -11.17 -28.78 2.70
N THR A 29 -12.46 -29.07 2.88
CA THR A 29 -13.49 -28.03 2.92
C THR A 29 -13.32 -27.11 4.13
N TYR A 30 -12.98 -27.67 5.30
CA TYR A 30 -12.69 -26.89 6.49
C TYR A 30 -11.50 -25.96 6.31
N ILE A 31 -10.40 -26.45 5.73
CA ILE A 31 -9.21 -25.64 5.43
C ILE A 31 -9.55 -24.51 4.43
N ALA A 32 -10.31 -24.82 3.38
CA ALA A 32 -10.73 -23.81 2.41
C ALA A 32 -11.63 -22.74 3.04
N TYR A 33 -12.57 -23.15 3.88
CA TYR A 33 -13.49 -22.25 4.58
C TYR A 33 -12.74 -21.35 5.59
N SER A 34 -11.86 -21.90 6.40
CA SER A 34 -11.06 -21.11 7.36
C SER A 34 -10.15 -20.09 6.65
N LYS A 35 -9.58 -20.47 5.50
CA LYS A 35 -8.80 -19.55 4.67
C LYS A 35 -9.64 -18.40 4.11
N GLN A 36 -10.88 -18.68 3.73
CA GLN A 36 -11.81 -17.66 3.23
C GLN A 36 -12.25 -16.72 4.38
N LEU A 37 -12.56 -17.24 5.55
CA LEU A 37 -12.87 -16.42 6.73
C LEU A 37 -11.73 -15.47 7.09
N ASN A 38 -10.50 -15.98 7.12
CA ASN A 38 -9.33 -15.14 7.40
C ASN A 38 -9.14 -14.03 6.35
N ARG A 39 -9.37 -14.32 5.07
CA ARG A 39 -9.34 -13.29 4.01
C ARG A 39 -10.42 -12.23 4.22
N MET A 40 -11.63 -12.63 4.55
CA MET A 40 -12.72 -11.68 4.82
C MET A 40 -12.42 -10.80 6.03
N ALA A 41 -11.88 -11.36 7.11
CA ALA A 41 -11.48 -10.60 8.29
C ALA A 41 -10.41 -9.55 7.97
N VAL A 42 -9.39 -9.92 7.18
CA VAL A 42 -8.33 -8.99 6.75
C VAL A 42 -8.90 -7.84 5.90
N ILE A 43 -9.80 -8.15 4.97
CA ILE A 43 -10.45 -7.15 4.11
C ILE A 43 -11.34 -6.23 4.95
N GLN A 44 -12.12 -6.79 5.88
CA GLN A 44 -12.97 -6.00 6.77
C GLN A 44 -12.14 -5.02 7.62
N THR A 45 -11.04 -5.49 8.23
CA THR A 45 -10.13 -4.63 8.99
C THR A 45 -9.54 -3.52 8.13
N ALA A 46 -9.19 -3.82 6.87
CA ALA A 46 -8.70 -2.80 5.96
C ALA A 46 -9.75 -1.73 5.64
N PHE A 47 -11.01 -2.10 5.44
CA PHE A 47 -12.11 -1.14 5.24
C PHE A 47 -12.37 -0.29 6.48
N GLU A 48 -12.33 -0.89 7.68
CA GLU A 48 -12.45 -0.15 8.95
C GLU A 48 -11.32 0.88 9.10
N ASN A 49 -10.09 0.50 8.77
CA ASN A 49 -8.94 1.41 8.77
C ASN A 49 -9.11 2.54 7.74
N MET A 50 -9.58 2.25 6.54
CA MET A 50 -9.89 3.28 5.54
C MET A 50 -10.98 4.24 6.03
N ALA A 51 -12.04 3.73 6.64
CA ALA A 51 -13.10 4.57 7.23
C ALA A 51 -12.57 5.44 8.37
N PHE A 52 -11.65 4.93 9.18
CA PHE A 52 -10.97 5.69 10.24
C PHE A 52 -10.10 6.83 9.66
N CYS A 53 -9.42 6.59 8.53
CA CYS A 53 -8.57 7.61 7.90
C CYS A 53 -9.37 8.71 7.20
N ARG A 54 -10.59 8.44 6.77
CA ARG A 54 -11.40 9.36 5.95
C ARG A 54 -11.61 10.76 6.53
N PRO A 55 -11.89 10.95 7.83
CA PRO A 55 -11.96 12.30 8.43
C PRO A 55 -10.65 13.08 8.30
N TYR A 56 -9.51 12.43 8.44
CA TYR A 56 -8.19 13.04 8.31
C TYR A 56 -7.88 13.42 6.85
N GLU A 57 -8.25 12.57 5.88
CA GLU A 57 -8.16 12.91 4.46
C GLU A 57 -8.98 14.17 4.16
N LEU A 58 -10.23 14.20 4.59
CA LEU A 58 -11.13 15.34 4.38
C LEU A 58 -10.64 16.63 5.06
N SER A 59 -10.11 16.53 6.27
CA SER A 59 -9.55 17.70 6.98
C SER A 59 -8.23 18.20 6.40
N SER A 60 -7.59 17.37 5.58
CA SER A 60 -6.35 17.71 4.88
C SER A 60 -6.58 18.36 3.52
N GLU A 61 -7.80 18.22 2.95
CA GLU A 61 -8.15 18.81 1.66
C GLU A 61 -8.02 20.33 1.68
N GLY A 62 -7.37 20.87 0.67
CA GLY A 62 -7.13 22.30 0.54
C GLY A 62 -6.06 22.86 1.48
N PHE A 63 -5.36 22.02 2.25
CA PHE A 63 -4.25 22.46 3.09
C PHE A 63 -3.15 23.08 2.24
N CYS A 64 -2.62 24.25 2.66
CA CYS A 64 -1.55 24.94 1.95
C CYS A 64 -0.21 24.66 2.64
N LEU A 65 0.73 24.03 1.91
CA LEU A 65 2.09 23.84 2.38
C LEU A 65 2.90 25.13 2.24
N SER A 66 3.89 25.31 3.13
CA SER A 66 4.83 26.41 2.97
C SER A 66 5.72 26.17 1.74
N PRO A 67 5.81 27.10 0.78
CA PRO A 67 6.71 27.00 -0.35
C PRO A 67 8.19 26.92 0.06
N THR A 68 8.52 27.41 1.26
CA THR A 68 9.87 27.41 1.84
C THR A 68 10.18 26.14 2.64
N THR A 69 9.26 25.16 2.70
CA THR A 69 9.53 23.85 3.33
C THR A 69 10.79 23.24 2.73
N VAL A 70 11.78 22.98 3.58
CA VAL A 70 13.09 22.47 3.12
C VAL A 70 13.03 20.96 2.92
N LEU A 71 13.31 20.53 1.72
CA LEU A 71 13.47 19.14 1.32
C LEU A 71 14.97 18.81 1.20
N THR A 72 15.36 17.60 1.61
CA THR A 72 16.74 17.10 1.45
C THR A 72 16.73 15.90 0.53
N ASP A 73 17.49 15.93 -0.55
CA ASP A 73 17.61 14.83 -1.50
C ASP A 73 18.60 13.74 -1.03
N ALA A 74 18.75 12.68 -1.84
CA ALA A 74 19.64 11.57 -1.53
C ALA A 74 21.13 11.93 -1.61
N GLU A 75 21.48 13.05 -2.21
CA GLU A 75 22.83 13.62 -2.27
C GLU A 75 23.11 14.54 -1.07
N GLY A 76 22.09 14.85 -0.27
CA GLY A 76 22.16 15.76 0.87
C GLY A 76 21.96 17.23 0.51
N LYS A 77 21.61 17.52 -0.76
CA LYS A 77 21.27 18.88 -1.19
C LYS A 77 19.91 19.28 -0.61
N LYS A 78 19.85 20.50 -0.11
CA LYS A 78 18.63 21.10 0.41
C LYS A 78 18.03 22.03 -0.63
N SER A 79 16.73 21.89 -0.87
CA SER A 79 15.96 22.75 -1.77
C SER A 79 14.60 23.07 -1.16
N PRO A 80 14.04 24.26 -1.37
CA PRO A 80 12.68 24.57 -0.95
C PRO A 80 11.68 23.76 -1.78
N LEU A 81 10.54 23.44 -1.20
CA LEU A 81 9.47 22.67 -1.85
C LEU A 81 9.05 23.29 -3.20
N SER A 82 8.99 24.63 -3.26
CA SER A 82 8.63 25.37 -4.47
C SER A 82 9.56 25.13 -5.67
N GLU A 83 10.82 24.77 -5.45
CA GLU A 83 11.75 24.42 -6.52
C GLU A 83 11.60 22.98 -7.01
N VAL A 84 11.00 22.11 -6.19
CA VAL A 84 10.87 20.69 -6.46
C VAL A 84 9.54 20.36 -7.13
N VAL A 85 8.50 21.16 -6.83
CA VAL A 85 7.18 20.99 -7.43
C VAL A 85 7.25 21.26 -8.93
N SER A 86 6.69 20.36 -9.71
CA SER A 86 6.73 20.40 -11.16
C SER A 86 6.19 21.74 -11.71
N ALA A 87 6.89 22.30 -12.68
CA ALA A 87 6.44 23.45 -13.45
C ALA A 87 5.13 23.18 -14.26
N HIS A 88 4.69 21.92 -14.31
CA HIS A 88 3.50 21.47 -15.03
C HIS A 88 2.18 21.62 -14.26
N GLY A 89 2.20 22.28 -13.12
CA GLY A 89 0.97 22.68 -12.42
C GLY A 89 0.48 21.72 -11.34
N ARG A 90 0.67 20.42 -11.49
CA ARG A 90 0.23 19.41 -10.52
C ARG A 90 1.29 18.34 -10.34
N THR A 91 1.55 17.98 -9.08
CA THR A 91 2.55 16.98 -8.71
C THR A 91 1.90 15.91 -7.84
N LEU A 92 1.99 14.66 -8.26
CA LEU A 92 1.62 13.54 -7.40
C LEU A 92 2.65 13.39 -6.29
N VAL A 93 2.21 13.37 -5.07
CA VAL A 93 3.07 13.16 -3.90
C VAL A 93 2.73 11.83 -3.24
N TYR A 94 3.73 10.99 -3.04
CA TYR A 94 3.64 9.83 -2.18
C TYR A 94 4.40 10.11 -0.88
N ARG A 95 3.69 10.11 0.23
CA ARG A 95 4.27 10.36 1.56
C ARG A 95 4.22 9.10 2.40
N PHE A 96 5.35 8.75 3.04
CA PHE A 96 5.44 7.71 4.04
C PHE A 96 6.45 8.07 5.14
N SER A 97 6.34 7.39 6.28
CA SER A 97 7.20 7.55 7.44
C SER A 97 8.10 6.31 7.60
N ARG A 98 9.26 6.49 8.21
CA ARG A 98 10.13 5.37 8.65
C ARG A 98 9.44 4.41 9.62
N MET A 99 8.37 4.84 10.26
CA MET A 99 7.55 4.02 11.16
C MET A 99 6.54 3.17 10.40
N ASN A 100 6.33 3.44 9.11
CA ASN A 100 5.39 2.65 8.32
C ASN A 100 5.96 1.27 7.98
N CYS A 101 5.05 0.33 7.75
CA CYS A 101 5.36 -1.04 7.39
C CYS A 101 6.18 -1.13 6.10
N LEU A 102 7.43 -1.60 6.17
CA LEU A 102 8.30 -1.70 5.00
C LEU A 102 7.70 -2.54 3.85
N PRO A 103 7.06 -3.71 4.08
CA PRO A 103 6.35 -4.44 3.03
C PRO A 103 5.26 -3.62 2.32
N CYS A 104 4.57 -2.70 3.04
CA CYS A 104 3.58 -1.80 2.46
C CYS A 104 4.25 -0.82 1.50
N ILE A 105 5.34 -0.17 1.93
CA ILE A 105 6.12 0.78 1.14
C ILE A 105 6.64 0.11 -0.14
N VAL A 106 7.23 -1.08 -0.02
CA VAL A 106 7.75 -1.87 -1.16
C VAL A 106 6.64 -2.19 -2.17
N MET A 107 5.46 -2.57 -1.69
CA MET A 107 4.32 -2.83 -2.56
C MET A 107 3.91 -1.56 -3.31
N HIS A 108 3.86 -0.41 -2.64
CA HIS A 108 3.52 0.87 -3.29
C HIS A 108 4.56 1.27 -4.34
N PHE A 109 5.85 1.08 -4.09
CA PHE A 109 6.89 1.33 -5.11
C PHE A 109 6.71 0.44 -6.34
N LYS A 110 6.43 -0.86 -6.15
CA LYS A 110 6.14 -1.76 -7.26
C LYS A 110 4.90 -1.33 -8.04
N LEU A 111 3.87 -0.91 -7.35
CA LEU A 111 2.63 -0.43 -7.96
C LEU A 111 2.88 0.85 -8.76
N LEU A 112 3.55 1.84 -8.17
CA LEU A 112 3.93 3.08 -8.86
C LEU A 112 4.74 2.78 -10.13
N LYS A 113 5.75 1.91 -10.04
CA LYS A 113 6.56 1.51 -11.20
C LYS A 113 5.75 0.81 -12.28
N SER A 114 4.70 0.07 -11.93
CA SER A 114 3.85 -0.65 -12.90
C SER A 114 2.80 0.21 -13.58
N ILE A 115 2.40 1.33 -12.97
CA ILE A 115 1.30 2.17 -13.46
C ILE A 115 1.83 3.42 -14.16
N LEU A 116 2.98 3.94 -13.69
CA LEU A 116 3.55 5.17 -14.19
C LEU A 116 4.51 4.89 -15.35
N ASP A 117 4.28 5.52 -16.48
CA ASP A 117 5.29 5.65 -17.52
C ASP A 117 6.35 6.70 -17.13
N ASP A 118 7.40 6.83 -17.94
CA ASP A 118 8.50 7.77 -17.66
C ASP A 118 8.02 9.23 -17.59
N ARG A 119 6.96 9.60 -18.31
CA ARG A 119 6.40 10.96 -18.28
C ARG A 119 5.64 11.23 -16.98
N ALA A 120 4.83 10.28 -16.55
CA ALA A 120 4.10 10.40 -15.30
C ALA A 120 5.05 10.37 -14.08
N GLN A 121 6.19 9.68 -14.17
CA GLN A 121 7.22 9.71 -13.13
C GLN A 121 7.85 11.10 -12.96
N MET A 122 7.92 11.94 -13.98
CA MET A 122 8.41 13.32 -13.88
C MET A 122 7.49 14.21 -13.03
N GLY A 123 6.22 13.88 -12.93
CA GLY A 123 5.24 14.56 -12.06
C GLY A 123 5.04 13.89 -10.71
N LEU A 124 5.90 12.92 -10.32
CA LEU A 124 5.86 12.22 -9.03
C LEU A 124 7.02 12.66 -8.15
N ILE A 125 6.73 12.99 -6.89
CA ILE A 125 7.73 13.10 -5.84
C ILE A 125 7.40 12.17 -4.68
N ILE A 126 8.44 11.64 -4.05
CA ILE A 126 8.32 10.80 -2.86
C ILE A 126 8.91 11.56 -1.69
N LEU A 127 8.11 11.72 -0.65
CA LEU A 127 8.51 12.38 0.60
C LEU A 127 8.54 11.36 1.73
N CYS A 128 9.62 11.35 2.51
CA CYS A 128 9.76 10.50 3.69
C CYS A 128 10.46 11.25 4.83
N ASP A 129 10.44 10.68 6.03
CA ASP A 129 11.07 11.27 7.23
C ASP A 129 12.43 10.60 7.57
N TYR A 130 13.16 10.11 6.60
CA TYR A 130 14.51 9.59 6.80
C TYR A 130 15.51 10.72 7.01
N HIS A 131 16.19 10.72 8.16
CA HIS A 131 17.02 11.87 8.59
C HIS A 131 18.36 12.01 7.87
N ASN A 132 18.81 10.98 7.14
CA ASN A 132 20.11 11.05 6.49
C ASN A 132 20.06 10.66 4.99
N ALA A 133 20.90 11.31 4.21
CA ALA A 133 21.01 11.09 2.77
C ALA A 133 21.46 9.67 2.41
N ARG A 134 22.17 8.95 3.31
CA ARG A 134 22.60 7.57 3.08
C ARG A 134 21.39 6.64 3.00
N ASP A 135 20.43 6.78 3.89
CA ASP A 135 19.22 5.94 3.91
C ASP A 135 18.36 6.20 2.68
N LEU A 136 18.27 7.47 2.24
CA LEU A 136 17.60 7.81 0.98
C LEU A 136 18.28 7.16 -0.23
N ARG A 137 19.63 7.15 -0.29
CA ARG A 137 20.37 6.47 -1.37
C ARG A 137 20.14 4.96 -1.36
N ILE A 138 20.14 4.34 -0.18
CA ILE A 138 19.84 2.91 -0.04
C ILE A 138 18.42 2.64 -0.56
N LEU A 139 17.44 3.43 -0.15
CA LEU A 139 16.05 3.30 -0.59
C LEU A 139 15.94 3.45 -2.12
N ARG A 140 16.54 4.50 -2.68
CA ARG A 140 16.56 4.77 -4.13
C ARG A 140 17.12 3.57 -4.90
N ASN A 141 18.28 3.08 -4.49
CA ASN A 141 18.99 2.01 -5.19
C ASN A 141 18.29 0.64 -5.03
N THR A 142 17.78 0.35 -3.83
CA THR A 142 17.13 -0.94 -3.54
C THR A 142 15.82 -1.10 -4.32
N TYR A 143 15.07 -0.01 -4.48
CA TYR A 143 13.75 -0.04 -5.12
C TYR A 143 13.73 0.61 -6.50
N GLU A 144 14.90 0.96 -7.04
CA GLU A 144 15.05 1.57 -8.37
C GLU A 144 14.12 2.78 -8.57
N VAL A 145 14.09 3.67 -7.56
CA VAL A 145 13.25 4.87 -7.60
C VAL A 145 13.82 5.87 -8.58
N SER A 146 13.12 6.13 -9.68
CA SER A 146 13.53 7.03 -10.77
C SER A 146 12.99 8.46 -10.63
N CYS A 147 11.98 8.66 -9.77
CA CYS A 147 11.40 9.99 -9.48
C CYS A 147 12.13 10.72 -8.36
N GLY A 148 11.73 11.96 -8.08
CA GLY A 148 12.24 12.75 -6.97
C GLY A 148 12.00 12.09 -5.61
N LEU A 149 13.06 11.85 -4.84
CA LEU A 149 13.00 11.26 -3.50
C LEU A 149 13.64 12.20 -2.50
N TYR A 150 12.86 12.66 -1.54
CA TYR A 150 13.28 13.68 -0.59
C TYR A 150 12.92 13.33 0.85
N SER A 151 13.75 13.80 1.77
CA SER A 151 13.47 13.80 3.19
C SER A 151 12.83 15.12 3.62
N VAL A 152 11.81 15.00 4.46
CA VAL A 152 11.19 16.11 5.21
C VAL A 152 10.60 15.55 6.50
N ASP A 153 10.75 16.25 7.61
CA ASP A 153 10.30 15.75 8.91
C ASP A 153 8.76 15.66 8.96
N ARG A 154 8.08 16.79 8.99
CA ARG A 154 6.62 16.88 8.96
C ARG A 154 6.19 17.98 7.99
N LEU A 155 5.08 17.70 7.31
CA LEU A 155 4.39 18.68 6.47
C LEU A 155 3.36 19.48 7.26
N GLY A 156 2.96 19.02 8.44
CA GLY A 156 1.95 19.64 9.29
C GLY A 156 0.52 19.40 8.83
N ILE A 157 0.31 18.44 7.92
CA ILE A 157 -1.00 18.07 7.37
C ILE A 157 -1.72 17.15 8.37
N PRO A 158 -3.03 17.31 8.62
CA PRO A 158 -3.76 16.49 9.60
C PRO A 158 -3.64 14.97 9.38
N ILE A 159 -3.57 14.51 8.12
CA ILE A 159 -3.44 13.09 7.78
C ILE A 159 -2.14 12.44 8.32
N GLU A 160 -1.11 13.22 8.61
CA GLU A 160 0.14 12.67 9.19
C GLU A 160 -0.08 12.05 10.57
N ASP A 161 -1.13 12.46 11.30
CA ASP A 161 -1.43 11.93 12.63
C ASP A 161 -1.94 10.48 12.57
N VAL A 162 -2.40 10.01 11.40
CA VAL A 162 -2.80 8.61 11.19
C VAL A 162 -1.59 7.68 11.08
N ASN A 163 -0.43 8.21 10.72
CA ASN A 163 0.83 7.47 10.54
C ASN A 163 0.74 6.27 9.57
N ASN A 164 0.00 6.44 8.47
CA ASN A 164 -0.03 5.49 7.36
C ASN A 164 0.53 6.15 6.08
N PRO A 165 1.03 5.37 5.12
CA PRO A 165 1.40 5.92 3.81
C PRO A 165 0.18 6.51 3.10
N TYR A 166 0.35 7.64 2.42
CA TYR A 166 -0.72 8.29 1.69
C TYR A 166 -0.23 8.98 0.41
N PHE A 167 -1.16 9.19 -0.49
CA PHE A 167 -0.99 9.95 -1.72
C PHE A 167 -1.79 11.25 -1.66
N PHE A 168 -1.32 12.27 -2.37
CA PHE A 168 -2.08 13.49 -2.64
C PHE A 168 -1.52 14.21 -3.86
N ILE A 169 -2.27 15.16 -4.38
CA ILE A 169 -1.82 16.10 -5.40
C ILE A 169 -1.37 17.38 -4.72
N LEU A 170 -0.20 17.86 -5.12
CA LEU A 170 0.29 19.19 -4.77
C LEU A 170 0.21 20.09 -6.00
N THR A 171 -0.52 21.20 -5.89
CA THR A 171 -0.67 22.19 -6.96
C THR A 171 0.44 23.22 -6.91
N GLN A 172 0.59 24.05 -7.95
CA GLN A 172 1.63 25.09 -8.00
C GLN A 172 1.50 26.14 -6.88
N ASP A 173 0.27 26.43 -6.44
CA ASP A 173 -0.03 27.31 -5.32
C ASP A 173 0.11 26.63 -3.95
N MET A 174 0.82 25.48 -3.91
CA MET A 174 1.11 24.70 -2.70
C MET A 174 -0.14 24.15 -2.01
N ARG A 175 -1.26 24.05 -2.68
CA ARG A 175 -2.49 23.45 -2.16
C ARG A 175 -2.47 21.95 -2.32
N CYS A 176 -2.85 21.26 -1.28
CA CYS A 176 -2.96 19.79 -1.25
C CYS A 176 -4.39 19.36 -1.61
N GLU A 177 -4.55 18.39 -2.49
CA GLU A 177 -5.84 17.90 -2.97
C GLU A 177 -5.83 16.37 -3.14
N GLY A 178 -6.99 15.73 -3.06
CA GLY A 178 -7.17 14.33 -3.42
C GLY A 178 -6.40 13.37 -2.54
N PHE A 179 -6.54 13.49 -1.24
CA PHE A 179 -5.87 12.59 -0.30
C PHE A 179 -6.40 11.17 -0.35
N PHE A 180 -5.49 10.21 -0.29
CA PHE A 180 -5.78 8.79 -0.26
C PHE A 180 -4.77 8.03 0.61
N THR A 181 -5.25 7.40 1.68
CA THR A 181 -4.46 6.54 2.55
C THR A 181 -4.33 5.15 1.92
N ALA A 182 -3.10 4.68 1.75
CA ALA A 182 -2.82 3.44 1.04
C ALA A 182 -2.54 2.28 2.00
N PHE A 183 -3.27 1.17 1.81
CA PHE A 183 -3.10 -0.07 2.59
C PHE A 183 -2.71 -1.22 1.66
N LYS A 184 -1.82 -2.11 2.12
CA LYS A 184 -1.40 -3.29 1.34
C LYS A 184 -2.55 -4.27 1.07
N GLU A 185 -3.50 -4.34 1.99
CA GLU A 185 -4.69 -5.21 1.92
C GLU A 185 -5.66 -4.77 0.82
N THR A 186 -5.61 -3.48 0.44
CA THR A 186 -6.48 -2.86 -0.58
C THR A 186 -5.68 -2.31 -1.75
N SER A 187 -4.68 -3.08 -2.21
CA SER A 187 -3.79 -2.67 -3.32
C SER A 187 -4.55 -2.35 -4.61
N GLN A 188 -5.65 -3.06 -4.89
CA GLN A 188 -6.49 -2.77 -6.05
C GLN A 188 -7.17 -1.41 -5.96
N GLN A 189 -7.63 -1.01 -4.78
CA GLN A 189 -8.21 0.33 -4.57
C GLN A 189 -7.15 1.42 -4.75
N THR A 190 -5.92 1.17 -4.26
CA THR A 190 -4.79 2.08 -4.47
C THR A 190 -4.46 2.21 -5.96
N GLU A 191 -4.45 1.10 -6.70
CA GLU A 191 -4.24 1.11 -8.15
C GLU A 191 -5.33 1.90 -8.87
N ASN A 192 -6.60 1.62 -8.57
CA ASN A 192 -7.74 2.32 -9.18
C ASN A 192 -7.69 3.82 -8.90
N PHE A 193 -7.34 4.21 -7.66
CA PHE A 193 -7.17 5.61 -7.29
C PHE A 193 -6.06 6.27 -8.12
N LEU A 194 -4.89 5.66 -8.19
CA LEU A 194 -3.75 6.20 -8.94
C LEU A 194 -4.07 6.34 -10.43
N ARG A 195 -4.72 5.34 -11.05
CA ARG A 195 -5.15 5.42 -12.45
C ARG A 195 -6.12 6.57 -12.69
N ALA A 196 -7.16 6.71 -11.85
CA ALA A 196 -8.11 7.81 -11.95
C ALA A 196 -7.47 9.19 -11.71
N LEU A 197 -6.40 9.23 -10.92
CA LEU A 197 -5.66 10.45 -10.64
C LEU A 197 -4.78 10.87 -11.82
N LEU A 198 -4.12 9.89 -12.48
CA LEU A 198 -3.27 10.13 -13.65
C LEU A 198 -4.03 10.69 -14.84
N GLU A 199 -5.34 10.42 -14.96
CA GLU A 199 -6.20 11.00 -15.97
C GLU A 199 -6.43 12.52 -15.74
N LYS A 200 -6.09 13.04 -14.55
CA LYS A 200 -6.30 14.44 -14.15
C LYS A 200 -4.98 15.23 -14.02
N LEU A 201 -3.83 14.57 -14.13
CA LEU A 201 -2.49 15.18 -14.15
C LEU A 201 -2.12 15.60 -15.57
#